data_bc67a7dc10b12eb1e68144a939cb84ee
#
_entry.id   bc67a7dc10b12eb1e68144a939cb84ee
#
_cell.length_a   1.000
_cell.length_b   1.000
_cell.length_c   1.000
_cell.angle_alpha   90.00
_cell.angle_beta   90.00
_cell.angle_gamma   90.00
#
_symmetry.space_group_name_H-M   'P 1'
#
loop_
_entity.id
_entity.type
_entity.pdbx_description
1 polymer ?
#
loop_
_entity_poly.entity_id
_entity_poly.type
_entity_poly.pdbx_seq_one_letter_code
_entity_poly.pdbx_strand_id
1 'polypeptide(L)'
;MLKVKMTSQFKKDWKKIVKRNCDIKKFEKVLSLLINEQSLDEKYKDHKLIGDYNGCRECHIEPDWLLIYYIENDILTLTLLRTGTHSDLF
;
A
#
# COMPACT_ATOMS: atom_id res chain seq x y z
N MET A 1 14.32 7.38 6.76
CA MET A 1 12.84 7.51 6.72
C MET A 1 12.40 8.01 5.36
N LEU A 2 11.43 7.36 4.76
CA LEU A 2 10.93 7.71 3.43
C LEU A 2 9.88 8.83 3.51
N LYS A 3 9.84 9.68 2.49
CA LYS A 3 8.74 10.63 2.31
C LYS A 3 7.58 9.88 1.67
N VAL A 4 6.35 10.23 2.05
CA VAL A 4 5.15 9.58 1.50
C VAL A 4 4.55 10.44 0.41
N LYS A 5 4.27 9.82 -0.73
CA LYS A 5 3.56 10.42 -1.84
C LYS A 5 2.32 9.57 -2.15
N MET A 6 1.21 10.21 -2.43
CA MET A 6 -0.05 9.52 -2.75
C MET A 6 -0.51 9.92 -4.15
N THR A 7 -0.90 8.92 -4.94
CA THR A 7 -1.50 9.21 -6.25
C THR A 7 -2.93 9.73 -6.09
N SER A 8 -3.45 10.40 -7.10
CA SER A 8 -4.85 10.82 -7.10
C SER A 8 -5.79 9.63 -6.98
N GLN A 9 -5.43 8.52 -7.62
CA GLN A 9 -6.24 7.30 -7.55
C GLN A 9 -6.24 6.71 -6.13
N PHE A 10 -5.08 6.73 -5.44
CA PHE A 10 -5.02 6.29 -4.05
C PHE A 10 -5.95 7.12 -3.17
N LYS A 11 -5.97 8.43 -3.35
CA LYS A 11 -6.84 9.31 -2.56
C LYS A 11 -8.32 8.97 -2.77
N LYS A 12 -8.71 8.63 -3.99
CA LYS A 12 -10.07 8.17 -4.29
C LYS A 12 -10.35 6.82 -3.63
N ASP A 13 -9.42 5.90 -3.73
CA ASP A 13 -9.53 4.59 -3.08
C ASP A 13 -9.69 4.74 -1.57
N TRP A 14 -8.93 5.65 -0.97
CA TRP A 14 -8.96 5.91 0.47
C TRP A 14 -10.34 6.34 0.96
N LYS A 15 -11.05 7.13 0.18
CA LYS A 15 -12.42 7.54 0.53
C LYS A 15 -13.33 6.33 0.69
N LYS A 16 -13.16 5.31 -0.16
CA LYS A 16 -13.94 4.05 -0.04
C LYS A 16 -13.56 3.29 1.23
N ILE A 17 -12.27 3.25 1.56
CA ILE A 17 -11.78 2.60 2.78
C ILE A 17 -12.44 3.22 4.00
N VAL A 18 -12.47 4.54 4.08
CA VAL A 18 -13.10 5.26 5.19
C VAL A 18 -14.60 4.96 5.26
N LYS A 19 -15.29 4.99 4.13
CA LYS A 19 -16.73 4.69 4.07
C LYS A 19 -17.06 3.27 4.53
N ARG A 20 -16.18 2.32 4.27
CA ARG A 20 -16.37 0.91 4.64
C ARG A 20 -16.01 0.62 6.09
N ASN A 21 -15.61 1.64 6.85
CA ASN A 21 -15.19 1.50 8.25
C ASN A 21 -14.05 0.50 8.43
N CYS A 22 -13.10 0.45 7.49
CA CYS A 22 -11.92 -0.38 7.63
C CYS A 22 -11.08 0.11 8.81
N ASP A 23 -10.33 -0.81 9.42
CA ASP A 23 -9.49 -0.48 10.58
C ASP A 23 -8.26 0.31 10.18
N ILE A 24 -8.35 1.63 10.26
CA ILE A 24 -7.29 2.55 9.85
C ILE A 24 -5.99 2.30 10.62
N LYS A 25 -6.07 1.83 11.86
CA LYS A 25 -4.88 1.54 12.66
C LYS A 25 -4.02 0.44 12.03
N LYS A 26 -4.64 -0.53 11.36
CA LYS A 26 -3.92 -1.58 10.65
C LYS A 26 -3.12 -1.01 9.48
N PHE A 27 -3.72 -0.07 8.75
CA PHE A 27 -3.03 0.63 7.68
C PHE A 27 -1.86 1.45 8.22
N GLU A 28 -2.08 2.21 9.28
CA GLU A 28 -1.04 3.05 9.89
C GLU A 28 0.16 2.22 10.33
N LYS A 29 -0.07 1.02 10.88
CA LYS A 29 0.99 0.11 11.28
C LYS A 29 1.85 -0.32 10.10
N VAL A 30 1.21 -0.74 8.99
CA VAL A 30 1.92 -1.13 7.78
C VAL A 30 2.68 0.05 7.20
N LEU A 31 2.04 1.21 7.13
CA LEU A 31 2.65 2.42 6.60
C LEU A 31 3.91 2.80 7.39
N SER A 32 3.83 2.73 8.72
CA SER A 32 4.98 3.02 9.58
C SER A 32 6.17 2.10 9.29
N LEU A 33 5.90 0.80 9.10
CA LEU A 33 6.95 -0.16 8.76
C LEU A 33 7.59 0.19 7.42
N LEU A 34 6.79 0.52 6.42
CA LEU A 34 7.29 0.89 5.09
C LEU A 34 8.10 2.18 5.11
N ILE A 35 7.60 3.21 5.82
CA ILE A 35 8.30 4.50 5.94
C ILE A 35 9.68 4.33 6.57
N ASN A 36 9.78 3.45 7.56
CA ASN A 36 11.04 3.19 8.27
C ASN A 36 11.88 2.09 7.61
N GLU A 37 11.49 1.66 6.41
CA GLU A 37 12.20 0.66 5.63
C GLU A 37 12.43 -0.65 6.38
N GLN A 38 11.48 -0.99 7.25
CA GLN A 38 11.49 -2.24 7.99
C GLN A 38 10.79 -3.34 7.19
N SER A 39 11.26 -4.57 7.35
CA SER A 39 10.65 -5.72 6.69
C SER A 39 9.26 -5.97 7.24
N LEU A 40 8.32 -6.30 6.33
CA LEU A 40 6.98 -6.70 6.73
C LEU A 40 6.95 -8.18 7.13
N ASP A 41 6.18 -8.49 8.17
CA ASP A 41 5.92 -9.87 8.58
C ASP A 41 5.29 -10.65 7.42
N GLU A 42 5.53 -11.95 7.34
CA GLU A 42 5.00 -12.82 6.28
C GLU A 42 3.49 -12.78 6.16
N LYS A 43 2.78 -12.48 7.23
CA LYS A 43 1.32 -12.37 7.21
C LYS A 43 0.82 -11.28 6.27
N TYR A 44 1.65 -10.28 5.97
CA TYR A 44 1.29 -9.19 5.06
C TYR A 44 1.51 -9.55 3.59
N LYS A 45 2.13 -10.69 3.31
CA LYS A 45 2.34 -11.22 1.95
C LYS A 45 2.91 -10.19 0.98
N ASP A 46 3.88 -9.41 1.42
CA ASP A 46 4.53 -8.41 0.59
C ASP A 46 5.29 -9.08 -0.57
N HIS A 47 4.97 -8.69 -1.80
CA HIS A 47 5.56 -9.29 -2.99
C HIS A 47 5.54 -8.33 -4.17
N LYS A 48 6.43 -8.60 -5.15
CA LYS A 48 6.48 -7.83 -6.39
C LYS A 48 5.30 -8.18 -7.29
N LEU A 49 4.80 -7.17 -8.00
CA LEU A 49 3.74 -7.36 -8.98
C LEU A 49 4.32 -7.43 -10.39
N ILE A 50 3.57 -8.06 -11.28
CA ILE A 50 3.87 -8.15 -12.71
C ILE A 50 2.71 -7.58 -13.51
N GLY A 51 2.85 -7.47 -14.83
CA GLY A 51 1.80 -6.95 -15.70
C GLY A 51 1.65 -5.45 -15.58
N ASP A 52 0.42 -4.96 -15.46
CA ASP A 52 0.11 -3.52 -15.43
C ASP A 52 0.76 -2.79 -14.26
N TYR A 53 1.07 -3.50 -13.19
CA TYR A 53 1.73 -2.93 -12.01
C TYR A 53 3.19 -3.33 -11.89
N ASN A 54 3.82 -3.69 -13.02
CA ASN A 54 5.23 -4.06 -13.02
C ASN A 54 6.08 -2.95 -12.42
N GLY A 55 7.00 -3.32 -11.52
CA GLY A 55 7.82 -2.35 -10.79
C GLY A 55 7.23 -1.95 -9.45
N CYS A 56 5.99 -2.33 -9.18
CA CYS A 56 5.33 -2.06 -7.89
C CYS A 56 5.34 -3.31 -7.02
N ARG A 57 5.02 -3.10 -5.74
CA ARG A 57 4.84 -4.19 -4.78
C ARG A 57 3.44 -4.13 -4.22
N GLU A 58 2.97 -5.25 -3.71
CA GLU A 58 1.67 -5.36 -3.06
C GLU A 58 1.86 -5.99 -1.69
N CYS A 59 1.15 -5.46 -0.69
CA CYS A 59 1.04 -6.14 0.59
C CYS A 59 -0.42 -6.21 1.00
N HIS A 60 -0.74 -7.16 1.90
CA HIS A 60 -2.08 -7.36 2.43
C HIS A 60 -2.16 -6.76 3.82
N ILE A 61 -2.89 -5.66 3.97
CA ILE A 61 -3.16 -5.06 5.29
C ILE A 61 -4.10 -5.99 6.06
N GLU A 62 -5.08 -6.54 5.35
CA GLU A 62 -5.95 -7.65 5.77
C GLU A 62 -6.07 -8.60 4.59
N PRO A 63 -6.61 -9.82 4.76
CA PRO A 63 -6.69 -10.81 3.67
C PRO A 63 -7.28 -10.26 2.36
N ASP A 64 -8.27 -9.37 2.44
CA ASP A 64 -8.84 -8.73 1.25
C ASP A 64 -8.74 -7.21 1.31
N TRP A 65 -7.70 -6.68 1.91
CA TRP A 65 -7.39 -5.26 1.88
C TRP A 65 -5.93 -5.10 1.46
N LEU A 66 -5.73 -4.72 0.20
CA LEU A 66 -4.43 -4.64 -0.45
C LEU A 66 -3.92 -3.21 -0.48
N LEU A 67 -2.60 -3.07 -0.49
CA LEU A 67 -1.92 -1.81 -0.73
C LEU A 67 -0.90 -2.05 -1.83
N ILE A 68 -1.01 -1.29 -2.93
CA ILE A 68 -0.03 -1.31 -4.01
C ILE A 68 0.84 -0.06 -3.87
N TYR A 69 2.14 -0.25 -3.85
CA TYR A 69 3.10 0.83 -3.60
C TYR A 69 4.41 0.57 -4.33
N TYR A 70 5.25 1.60 -4.41
CA TYR A 70 6.64 1.41 -4.81
C TYR A 70 7.53 2.40 -4.07
N ILE A 71 8.83 2.08 -4.01
CA ILE A 71 9.82 2.90 -3.33
C ILE A 71 10.86 3.33 -4.35
N GLU A 72 11.12 4.64 -4.40
CA GLU A 72 12.16 5.23 -5.22
C GLU A 72 13.33 5.60 -4.31
N ASN A 73 14.35 4.74 -4.29
CA ASN A 73 15.48 4.90 -3.37
C ASN A 73 16.29 6.16 -3.65
N ASP A 74 16.39 6.58 -4.91
CA ASP A 74 17.16 7.76 -5.30
C ASP A 74 16.65 9.03 -4.63
N ILE A 75 15.36 9.14 -4.43
CA ILE A 75 14.72 10.31 -3.84
C ILE A 75 14.06 10.00 -2.50
N LEU A 76 14.33 8.82 -1.94
CA LEU A 76 13.81 8.35 -0.64
C LEU A 76 12.30 8.56 -0.50
N THR A 77 11.55 8.15 -1.53
CA THR A 77 10.10 8.37 -1.59
C THR A 77 9.34 7.04 -1.67
N LEU A 78 8.33 6.91 -0.82
CA LEU A 78 7.34 5.82 -0.84
C LEU A 78 6.09 6.36 -1.51
N THR A 79 5.73 5.81 -2.67
CA THR A 79 4.52 6.20 -3.38
C THR A 79 3.43 5.16 -3.13
N LEU A 80 2.31 5.61 -2.57
CA LEU A 80 1.11 4.81 -2.39
C LEU A 80 0.26 4.92 -3.65
N LEU A 81 0.16 3.83 -4.40
CA LEU A 81 -0.44 3.81 -5.72
C LEU A 81 -1.94 3.52 -5.70
N ARG A 82 -2.34 2.45 -5.03
CA ARG A 82 -3.72 2.01 -4.91
C ARG A 82 -3.96 1.28 -3.59
N THR A 83 -5.20 1.26 -3.14
CA THR A 83 -5.62 0.43 -2.01
C THR A 83 -7.08 0.03 -2.17
N GLY A 84 -7.44 -1.16 -1.68
CA GLY A 84 -8.80 -1.68 -1.79
C GLY A 84 -8.82 -3.19 -1.73
N THR A 85 -9.99 -3.77 -2.06
CA THR A 85 -10.15 -5.22 -2.15
C THR A 85 -9.57 -5.73 -3.48
N HIS A 86 -9.45 -7.06 -3.61
CA HIS A 86 -9.07 -7.67 -4.89
C HIS A 86 -10.03 -7.22 -6.01
N SER A 87 -11.33 -7.17 -5.74
CA SER A 87 -12.32 -6.74 -6.71
C SER A 87 -12.16 -5.27 -7.11
N ASP A 88 -11.71 -4.42 -6.19
CA ASP A 88 -11.48 -3.01 -6.49
C ASP A 88 -10.29 -2.80 -7.42
N LEU A 89 -9.25 -3.63 -7.31
CA LEU A 89 -7.95 -3.40 -7.94
C LEU A 89 -7.68 -4.28 -9.16
N PHE A 90 -8.35 -5.42 -9.26
CA PHE A 90 -8.12 -6.42 -10.31
C PHE A 90 -9.42 -6.98 -10.96
#